data_669e2d655e10a22e4d87680ff12acb37
#
_entry.id   669e2d655e10a22e4d87680ff12acb37
#
_cell.length_a   1.000
_cell.length_b   1.000
_cell.length_c   1.000
_cell.angle_alpha   90.00
_cell.angle_beta   90.00
_cell.angle_gamma   90.00
#
_symmetry.space_group_name_H-M   'P 1'
#
loop_
_entity.id
_entity.type
_entity.pdbx_description
1 polymer ?
#
loop_
_entity_poly.entity_id
_entity_poly.type
_entity_poly.pdbx_seq_one_letter_code
_entity_poly.pdbx_strand_id
1 'polypeptide(L)'
;MEILTDITKLSDRCDEIDIKSEKAIKQEIITNLKKEVRNRNLNGLSAPALGYSKRIFVLNYKDLEPKTYINPIITESEGLQLFEETCTSIPNKTYLVPRSPKIKVMYQDPMGRIQSRELLGKAASQYQHEMAHLDGILISDIGLEIDDNFRNASEDEKADVIKWYLDSLDIGIKELDKSLQEDPESKKILDAIDFITSVQKGETEIEFVKKETDIANKND
;
A
#
# COMPACT_ATOMS: atom_id res chain seq x y z
N MET A 1 -21.19 -5.50 1.82
CA MET A 1 -20.49 -6.81 1.97
C MET A 1 -19.67 -6.75 3.25
N GLU A 2 -19.32 -7.90 3.82
CA GLU A 2 -18.37 -7.95 4.92
C GLU A 2 -16.93 -7.83 4.40
N ILE A 3 -16.09 -7.08 5.12
CA ILE A 3 -14.66 -6.99 4.79
C ILE A 3 -13.96 -8.20 5.39
N LEU A 4 -13.17 -8.89 4.59
CA LEU A 4 -12.40 -10.04 5.05
C LEU A 4 -11.31 -9.61 6.04
N THR A 5 -11.23 -10.34 7.15
CA THR A 5 -10.19 -10.21 8.17
C THR A 5 -9.35 -11.50 8.32
N ASP A 6 -9.64 -12.49 7.50
CA ASP A 6 -8.89 -13.75 7.43
C ASP A 6 -7.61 -13.52 6.63
N ILE A 7 -6.51 -13.36 7.35
CA ILE A 7 -5.16 -13.08 6.80
C ILE A 7 -4.76 -14.14 5.77
N THR A 8 -5.07 -15.41 6.01
CA THR A 8 -4.70 -16.50 5.09
C THR A 8 -5.29 -16.31 3.69
N LYS A 9 -6.54 -15.81 3.62
CA LYS A 9 -7.21 -15.54 2.33
C LYS A 9 -6.73 -14.26 1.66
N LEU A 10 -6.11 -13.36 2.41
CA LEU A 10 -5.60 -12.09 1.91
C LEU A 10 -4.14 -12.17 1.47
N SER A 11 -3.46 -13.28 1.76
CA SER A 11 -2.04 -13.50 1.41
C SER A 11 -1.84 -14.11 0.02
N ASP A 12 -2.93 -14.36 -0.72
CA ASP A 12 -2.85 -14.85 -2.08
C ASP A 12 -2.72 -13.69 -3.08
N ARG A 13 -1.80 -13.83 -4.04
CA ARG A 13 -1.66 -12.87 -5.14
C ARG A 13 -2.89 -12.93 -6.04
N CYS A 14 -3.43 -11.76 -6.38
CA CYS A 14 -4.60 -11.63 -7.24
C CYS A 14 -4.26 -11.71 -8.73
N ASP A 15 -5.17 -12.31 -9.51
CA ASP A 15 -5.07 -12.40 -10.96
C ASP A 15 -5.41 -11.07 -11.64
N GLU A 16 -4.78 -10.82 -12.78
CA GLU A 16 -5.24 -9.76 -13.68
C GLU A 16 -6.68 -10.05 -14.18
N ILE A 17 -7.41 -9.00 -14.47
CA ILE A 17 -8.74 -9.12 -15.08
C ILE A 17 -8.69 -8.77 -16.56
N ASP A 18 -9.25 -9.64 -17.39
CA ASP A 18 -9.48 -9.30 -18.81
C ASP A 18 -10.75 -8.44 -18.93
N ILE A 19 -10.52 -7.15 -19.21
CA ILE A 19 -11.58 -6.14 -19.29
C ILE A 19 -12.61 -6.48 -20.37
N LYS A 20 -12.23 -7.22 -21.42
CA LYS A 20 -13.11 -7.54 -22.56
C LYS A 20 -14.00 -8.75 -22.29
N SER A 21 -13.43 -9.82 -21.76
CA SER A 21 -14.15 -11.09 -21.52
C SER A 21 -14.82 -11.13 -20.14
N GLU A 22 -14.27 -10.45 -19.12
CA GLU A 22 -14.73 -10.48 -17.73
C GLU A 22 -15.57 -9.24 -17.35
N LYS A 23 -16.38 -8.69 -18.28
CA LYS A 23 -17.13 -7.44 -18.08
C LYS A 23 -18.08 -7.47 -16.89
N ALA A 24 -18.79 -8.57 -16.70
CA ALA A 24 -19.81 -8.70 -15.65
C ALA A 24 -19.16 -8.68 -14.27
N ILE A 25 -18.16 -9.53 -14.02
CA ILE A 25 -17.46 -9.61 -12.75
C ILE A 25 -16.69 -8.31 -12.46
N LYS A 26 -16.05 -7.69 -13.45
CA LYS A 26 -15.43 -6.38 -13.34
C LYS A 26 -16.41 -5.33 -12.81
N GLN A 27 -17.60 -5.23 -13.43
CA GLN A 27 -18.60 -4.25 -13.05
C GLN A 27 -19.15 -4.50 -11.65
N GLU A 28 -19.34 -5.76 -11.28
CA GLU A 28 -19.75 -6.17 -9.94
C GLU A 28 -18.73 -5.73 -8.89
N ILE A 29 -17.45 -6.06 -9.08
CA ILE A 29 -16.36 -5.69 -8.18
C ILE A 29 -16.30 -4.17 -7.98
N ILE A 30 -16.27 -3.40 -9.07
CA ILE A 30 -16.19 -1.93 -9.01
C ILE A 30 -17.37 -1.35 -8.23
N THR A 31 -18.58 -1.86 -8.48
CA THR A 31 -19.80 -1.39 -7.80
C THR A 31 -19.72 -1.66 -6.31
N ASN A 32 -19.32 -2.85 -5.91
CA ASN A 32 -19.21 -3.25 -4.51
C ASN A 32 -18.11 -2.47 -3.80
N LEU A 33 -16.92 -2.31 -4.40
CA LEU A 33 -15.83 -1.52 -3.84
C LEU A 33 -16.26 -0.07 -3.59
N LYS A 34 -16.83 0.59 -4.59
CA LYS A 34 -17.30 1.98 -4.46
C LYS A 34 -18.38 2.13 -3.40
N LYS A 35 -19.29 1.18 -3.31
CA LYS A 35 -20.35 1.16 -2.30
C LYS A 35 -19.76 1.07 -0.89
N GLU A 36 -18.87 0.11 -0.63
CA GLU A 36 -18.28 -0.08 0.70
C GLU A 36 -17.36 1.08 1.09
N VAL A 37 -16.58 1.62 0.16
CA VAL A 37 -15.75 2.81 0.39
C VAL A 37 -16.59 4.00 0.84
N ARG A 38 -17.72 4.27 0.17
CA ARG A 38 -18.62 5.37 0.55
C ARG A 38 -19.32 5.10 1.89
N ASN A 39 -19.90 3.90 2.05
CA ASN A 39 -20.69 3.57 3.24
C ASN A 39 -19.85 3.60 4.52
N ARG A 40 -18.57 3.27 4.44
CA ARG A 40 -17.65 3.19 5.59
C ARG A 40 -16.68 4.37 5.65
N ASN A 41 -16.79 5.32 4.71
CA ASN A 41 -15.89 6.47 4.59
C ASN A 41 -14.40 6.06 4.58
N LEU A 42 -14.06 5.06 3.76
CA LEU A 42 -12.70 4.56 3.63
C LEU A 42 -11.88 5.41 2.65
N ASN A 43 -10.56 5.43 2.83
CA ASN A 43 -9.63 6.08 1.89
C ASN A 43 -9.37 5.24 0.63
N GLY A 44 -9.52 3.92 0.74
CA GLY A 44 -9.37 2.96 -0.35
C GLY A 44 -9.92 1.60 0.04
N LEU A 45 -10.05 0.72 -0.95
CA LEU A 45 -10.42 -0.68 -0.74
C LEU A 45 -10.05 -1.49 -1.98
N SER A 46 -9.41 -2.63 -1.77
CA SER A 46 -9.02 -3.57 -2.80
C SER A 46 -9.98 -4.76 -2.92
N ALA A 47 -10.04 -5.37 -4.09
CA ALA A 47 -10.93 -6.48 -4.40
C ALA A 47 -10.76 -7.69 -3.45
N PRO A 48 -9.53 -8.11 -3.07
CA PRO A 48 -9.36 -9.20 -2.13
C PRO A 48 -9.99 -8.94 -0.76
N ALA A 49 -10.07 -7.68 -0.30
CA ALA A 49 -10.77 -7.35 0.94
C ALA A 49 -12.28 -7.66 0.91
N LEU A 50 -12.86 -7.83 -0.28
CA LEU A 50 -14.25 -8.27 -0.48
C LEU A 50 -14.36 -9.72 -1.00
N GLY A 51 -13.25 -10.47 -1.02
CA GLY A 51 -13.21 -11.87 -1.43
C GLY A 51 -13.07 -12.11 -2.95
N TYR A 52 -12.72 -11.09 -3.73
CA TYR A 52 -12.46 -11.23 -5.16
C TYR A 52 -10.94 -11.28 -5.43
N SER A 53 -10.43 -12.40 -5.93
CA SER A 53 -9.02 -12.54 -6.33
C SER A 53 -8.75 -11.89 -7.69
N LYS A 54 -8.93 -10.55 -7.79
CA LYS A 54 -8.72 -9.77 -9.01
C LYS A 54 -7.98 -8.47 -8.74
N ARG A 55 -7.09 -8.09 -9.66
CA ARG A 55 -6.28 -6.87 -9.54
C ARG A 55 -7.10 -5.61 -9.81
N ILE A 56 -7.99 -5.28 -8.86
CA ILE A 56 -8.82 -4.07 -8.87
C ILE A 56 -8.83 -3.47 -7.48
N PHE A 57 -8.66 -2.16 -7.39
CA PHE A 57 -8.97 -1.39 -6.18
C PHE A 57 -9.58 -0.03 -6.50
N VAL A 58 -10.11 0.63 -5.50
CA VAL A 58 -10.58 2.01 -5.56
C VAL A 58 -9.89 2.85 -4.50
N LEU A 59 -9.61 4.13 -4.83
CA LEU A 59 -9.17 5.14 -3.88
C LEU A 59 -10.21 6.25 -3.82
N ASN A 60 -10.48 6.69 -2.60
CA ASN A 60 -11.41 7.78 -2.30
C ASN A 60 -10.60 9.04 -1.99
N TYR A 61 -10.53 9.93 -2.96
CA TYR A 61 -9.99 11.27 -2.72
C TYR A 61 -11.12 12.13 -2.20
N LYS A 62 -10.90 12.86 -1.09
CA LYS A 62 -11.91 13.75 -0.48
C LYS A 62 -12.62 14.57 -1.57
N ASP A 63 -13.93 14.63 -1.46
CA ASP A 63 -14.84 15.42 -2.32
C ASP A 63 -14.92 15.00 -3.80
N LEU A 64 -14.36 13.82 -4.16
CA LEU A 64 -14.41 13.28 -5.50
C LEU A 64 -15.07 11.89 -5.53
N GLU A 65 -15.51 11.48 -6.71
CA GLU A 65 -15.91 10.09 -6.94
C GLU A 65 -14.73 9.13 -6.72
N PRO A 66 -14.92 8.01 -5.98
CA PRO A 66 -13.87 7.01 -5.80
C PRO A 66 -13.31 6.54 -7.14
N LYS A 67 -12.01 6.69 -7.29
CA LYS A 67 -11.31 6.36 -8.53
C LYS A 67 -10.95 4.89 -8.57
N THR A 68 -11.22 4.25 -9.71
CA THR A 68 -10.95 2.82 -9.94
C THR A 68 -9.62 2.63 -10.64
N TYR A 69 -8.87 1.65 -10.16
CA TYR A 69 -7.59 1.21 -10.71
C TYR A 69 -7.68 -0.27 -11.03
N ILE A 70 -7.49 -0.64 -12.31
CA ILE A 70 -7.57 -2.01 -12.82
C ILE A 70 -6.21 -2.41 -13.36
N ASN A 71 -5.74 -3.61 -13.01
CA ASN A 71 -4.42 -4.14 -13.37
C ASN A 71 -3.32 -3.09 -13.14
N PRO A 72 -3.25 -2.50 -11.93
CA PRO A 72 -2.34 -1.42 -11.63
C PRO A 72 -0.90 -1.92 -11.54
N ILE A 73 0.05 -1.07 -11.97
CA ILE A 73 1.48 -1.25 -11.79
C ILE A 73 2.14 0.04 -11.34
N ILE A 74 3.20 -0.06 -10.55
CA ILE A 74 4.10 1.05 -10.25
C ILE A 74 5.25 0.95 -11.25
N THR A 75 5.48 2.03 -12.01
CA THR A 75 6.52 2.10 -13.05
C THR A 75 7.78 2.79 -12.58
N GLU A 76 7.67 3.69 -11.62
CA GLU A 76 8.79 4.41 -11.02
C GLU A 76 8.46 4.69 -9.56
N SER A 77 9.46 4.67 -8.69
CA SER A 77 9.36 5.03 -7.28
C SER A 77 10.59 5.82 -6.87
N GLU A 78 10.39 6.80 -5.98
CA GLU A 78 11.46 7.72 -5.56
C GLU A 78 11.31 8.00 -4.06
N GLY A 79 12.41 7.87 -3.32
CA GLY A 79 12.49 8.10 -1.89
C GLY A 79 11.87 6.98 -1.03
N LEU A 80 12.16 7.00 0.26
CA LEU A 80 11.53 6.16 1.27
C LEU A 80 11.06 7.04 2.43
N GLN A 81 9.85 6.76 2.92
CA GLN A 81 9.24 7.47 4.03
C GLN A 81 8.43 6.49 4.87
N LEU A 82 8.43 6.67 6.20
CA LEU A 82 7.57 5.90 7.08
C LEU A 82 6.21 6.57 7.19
N PHE A 83 5.16 5.84 6.81
CA PHE A 83 3.77 6.28 6.92
C PHE A 83 3.06 5.51 8.03
N GLU A 84 2.30 6.22 8.86
CA GLU A 84 1.38 5.60 9.79
C GLU A 84 0.14 5.12 9.04
N GLU A 85 -0.05 3.79 9.00
CA GLU A 85 -1.14 3.14 8.27
C GLU A 85 -2.01 2.29 9.19
N THR A 86 -3.29 2.22 8.85
CA THR A 86 -4.28 1.29 9.40
C THR A 86 -4.94 0.54 8.26
N CYS A 87 -5.35 -0.70 8.48
CA CYS A 87 -6.04 -1.52 7.48
C CYS A 87 -7.37 -2.01 8.04
N THR A 88 -8.43 -1.94 7.25
CA THR A 88 -9.76 -2.46 7.63
C THR A 88 -9.78 -3.97 7.79
N SER A 89 -8.88 -4.67 7.11
CA SER A 89 -8.69 -6.13 7.23
C SER A 89 -7.86 -6.53 8.46
N ILE A 90 -7.18 -5.58 9.11
CA ILE A 90 -6.41 -5.76 10.35
C ILE A 90 -6.92 -4.72 11.37
N PRO A 91 -8.10 -4.95 11.97
CA PRO A 91 -8.73 -3.96 12.84
C PRO A 91 -7.92 -3.71 14.12
N ASN A 92 -8.04 -2.48 14.64
CA ASN A 92 -7.47 -2.04 15.92
C ASN A 92 -5.93 -2.03 15.98
N LYS A 93 -5.25 -2.11 14.85
CA LYS A 93 -3.80 -2.04 14.78
C LYS A 93 -3.35 -0.89 13.87
N THR A 94 -2.23 -0.30 14.23
CA THR A 94 -1.57 0.76 13.48
C THR A 94 -0.12 0.35 13.26
N TYR A 95 0.40 0.65 12.07
CA TYR A 95 1.78 0.30 11.69
C TYR A 95 2.50 1.50 11.11
N LEU A 96 3.81 1.60 11.36
CA LEU A 96 4.72 2.41 10.55
C LEU A 96 5.17 1.56 9.37
N VAL A 97 4.83 2.00 8.16
CA VAL A 97 5.07 1.24 6.93
C VAL A 97 6.00 2.04 6.02
N PRO A 98 7.12 1.44 5.56
CA PRO A 98 8.00 2.08 4.59
C PRO A 98 7.31 2.14 3.22
N ARG A 99 7.20 3.33 2.66
CA ARG A 99 6.60 3.59 1.34
C ARG A 99 7.39 4.65 0.59
N SER A 100 7.35 4.58 -0.73
CA SER A 100 7.87 5.65 -1.57
C SER A 100 6.92 6.84 -1.51
N PRO A 101 7.40 8.05 -1.10
CA PRO A 101 6.58 9.24 -1.07
C PRO A 101 6.22 9.77 -2.46
N LYS A 102 6.90 9.29 -3.52
CA LYS A 102 6.61 9.65 -4.91
C LYS A 102 6.66 8.39 -5.77
N ILE A 103 5.57 8.16 -6.50
CA ILE A 103 5.45 7.04 -7.42
C ILE A 103 4.84 7.49 -8.74
N LYS A 104 5.22 6.82 -9.83
CA LYS A 104 4.54 6.89 -11.10
C LYS A 104 3.86 5.56 -11.38
N VAL A 105 2.61 5.63 -11.78
CA VAL A 105 1.76 4.45 -11.91
C VAL A 105 1.12 4.37 -13.28
N MET A 106 0.88 3.14 -13.73
CA MET A 106 0.03 2.85 -14.89
C MET A 106 -1.08 1.89 -14.47
N TYR A 107 -2.26 2.07 -15.04
CA TYR A 107 -3.43 1.24 -14.77
C TYR A 107 -4.43 1.36 -15.91
N GLN A 108 -5.41 0.47 -15.94
CA GLN A 108 -6.56 0.57 -16.84
C GLN A 108 -7.74 1.23 -16.11
N ASP A 109 -8.41 2.14 -16.79
CA ASP A 109 -9.69 2.67 -16.30
C ASP A 109 -10.84 1.66 -16.56
N PRO A 110 -12.06 1.89 -16.03
CA PRO A 110 -13.18 0.99 -16.25
C PRO A 110 -13.58 0.75 -17.71
N MET A 111 -13.14 1.64 -18.62
CA MET A 111 -13.33 1.51 -20.07
C MET A 111 -12.18 0.76 -20.76
N GLY A 112 -11.15 0.35 -20.01
CA GLY A 112 -9.97 -0.35 -20.52
C GLY A 112 -8.89 0.54 -21.10
N ARG A 113 -9.00 1.86 -20.98
CA ARG A 113 -7.99 2.79 -21.46
C ARG A 113 -6.82 2.84 -20.48
N ILE A 114 -5.61 2.75 -20.99
CA ILE A 114 -4.39 2.89 -20.19
C ILE A 114 -4.26 4.33 -19.72
N GLN A 115 -4.03 4.50 -18.44
CA GLN A 115 -3.81 5.77 -17.77
C GLN A 115 -2.45 5.74 -17.08
N SER A 116 -1.77 6.89 -17.01
CA SER A 116 -0.57 7.09 -16.21
C SER A 116 -0.76 8.29 -15.29
N ARG A 117 -0.22 8.21 -14.07
CA ARG A 117 -0.25 9.30 -13.09
C ARG A 117 1.00 9.29 -12.23
N GLU A 118 1.41 10.46 -11.81
CA GLU A 118 2.30 10.65 -10.68
C GLU A 118 1.46 10.85 -9.42
N LEU A 119 1.85 10.21 -8.31
CA LEU A 119 1.22 10.32 -7.00
C LEU A 119 2.29 10.69 -5.98
N LEU A 120 1.91 11.56 -5.03
CA LEU A 120 2.82 12.11 -4.03
C LEU A 120 2.26 11.91 -2.61
N GLY A 121 3.15 11.79 -1.64
CA GLY A 121 2.86 11.75 -0.22
C GLY A 121 1.79 10.69 0.14
N LYS A 122 0.75 11.11 0.85
CA LYS A 122 -0.32 10.22 1.31
C LYS A 122 -1.07 9.50 0.18
N ALA A 123 -1.22 10.14 -0.99
CA ALA A 123 -1.86 9.48 -2.14
C ALA A 123 -0.97 8.36 -2.70
N ALA A 124 0.36 8.53 -2.68
CA ALA A 124 1.31 7.48 -3.05
C ALA A 124 1.29 6.33 -2.04
N SER A 125 1.29 6.62 -0.73
CA SER A 125 1.18 5.60 0.33
C SER A 125 -0.11 4.79 0.21
N GLN A 126 -1.27 5.44 0.05
CA GLN A 126 -2.55 4.76 -0.11
C GLN A 126 -2.60 3.85 -1.34
N TYR A 127 -2.03 4.30 -2.47
CA TYR A 127 -1.94 3.48 -3.67
C TYR A 127 -1.11 2.22 -3.43
N GLN A 128 0.05 2.37 -2.79
CA GLN A 128 0.93 1.25 -2.45
C GLN A 128 0.28 0.28 -1.45
N HIS A 129 -0.53 0.79 -0.51
CA HIS A 129 -1.30 -0.03 0.43
C HIS A 129 -2.28 -0.96 -0.32
N GLU A 130 -3.11 -0.40 -1.21
CA GLU A 130 -4.07 -1.20 -1.97
C GLU A 130 -3.38 -2.12 -2.99
N MET A 131 -2.25 -1.67 -3.55
CA MET A 131 -1.43 -2.48 -4.46
C MET A 131 -0.83 -3.70 -3.73
N ALA A 132 -0.33 -3.50 -2.50
CA ALA A 132 0.21 -4.57 -1.67
C ALA A 132 -0.84 -5.67 -1.42
N HIS A 133 -2.09 -5.31 -1.13
CA HIS A 133 -3.19 -6.28 -1.03
C HIS A 133 -3.39 -7.11 -2.30
N LEU A 134 -3.20 -6.53 -3.49
CA LEU A 134 -3.28 -7.29 -4.74
C LEU A 134 -2.13 -8.28 -4.92
N ASP A 135 -1.03 -8.04 -4.26
CA ASP A 135 0.15 -8.90 -4.27
C ASP A 135 0.20 -9.87 -3.07
N GLY A 136 -0.88 -9.90 -2.24
CA GLY A 136 -1.00 -10.74 -1.05
C GLY A 136 -0.14 -10.27 0.12
N ILE A 137 0.27 -8.99 0.13
CA ILE A 137 1.11 -8.40 1.17
C ILE A 137 0.26 -7.51 2.07
N LEU A 138 0.36 -7.71 3.36
CA LEU A 138 -0.36 -6.94 4.37
C LEU A 138 0.59 -5.98 5.11
N ILE A 139 0.02 -4.94 5.72
CA ILE A 139 0.82 -4.00 6.53
C ILE A 139 1.47 -4.66 7.74
N SER A 140 0.92 -5.78 8.22
CA SER A 140 1.52 -6.61 9.28
C SER A 140 2.78 -7.36 8.85
N ASP A 141 2.97 -7.57 7.54
CA ASP A 141 4.10 -8.32 7.01
C ASP A 141 5.33 -7.42 6.83
N ILE A 142 5.07 -6.11 6.58
CA ILE A 142 6.10 -5.15 6.18
C ILE A 142 6.16 -3.91 7.09
N GLY A 143 5.33 -3.81 8.11
CA GLY A 143 5.21 -2.65 8.99
C GLY A 143 5.65 -2.93 10.42
N LEU A 144 6.16 -1.90 11.10
CA LEU A 144 6.38 -1.91 12.54
C LEU A 144 5.08 -1.58 13.25
N GLU A 145 4.54 -2.49 14.06
CA GLU A 145 3.32 -2.23 14.85
C GLU A 145 3.57 -1.13 15.89
N ILE A 146 2.68 -0.14 15.94
CA ILE A 146 2.71 0.96 16.91
C ILE A 146 1.69 0.66 18.00
N ASP A 147 2.16 0.03 19.07
CA ASP A 147 1.36 -0.22 20.27
C ASP A 147 1.41 0.98 21.25
N ASP A 148 0.74 0.84 22.41
CA ASP A 148 0.74 1.86 23.45
C ASP A 148 2.13 2.05 24.07
N ASN A 149 2.99 1.03 24.11
CA ASN A 149 4.34 1.15 24.62
C ASN A 149 5.17 2.04 23.69
N PHE A 150 5.10 1.80 22.37
CA PHE A 150 5.77 2.65 21.40
C PHE A 150 5.25 4.09 21.45
N ARG A 151 3.92 4.29 21.57
CA ARG A 151 3.33 5.64 21.62
C ARG A 151 3.80 6.45 22.84
N ASN A 152 3.96 5.80 23.97
CA ASN A 152 4.37 6.42 25.25
C ASN A 152 5.88 6.48 25.46
N ALA A 153 6.67 5.83 24.62
CA ALA A 153 8.13 5.87 24.67
C ALA A 153 8.68 7.29 24.39
N SER A 154 9.86 7.58 24.91
CA SER A 154 10.60 8.79 24.58
C SER A 154 10.98 8.83 23.09
N GLU A 155 11.30 10.01 22.56
CA GLU A 155 11.71 10.15 21.15
C GLU A 155 13.00 9.35 20.86
N ASP A 156 13.92 9.25 21.82
CA ASP A 156 15.15 8.46 21.68
C ASP A 156 14.85 6.96 21.60
N GLU A 157 13.98 6.44 22.50
CA GLU A 157 13.53 5.04 22.45
C GLU A 157 12.79 4.70 21.16
N LYS A 158 11.94 5.63 20.67
CA LYS A 158 11.28 5.45 19.36
C LYS A 158 12.30 5.40 18.23
N ALA A 159 13.30 6.28 18.25
CA ALA A 159 14.36 6.31 17.25
C ALA A 159 15.16 5.01 17.23
N ASP A 160 15.49 4.44 18.40
CA ASP A 160 16.19 3.17 18.51
C ASP A 160 15.37 1.99 17.94
N VAL A 161 14.06 1.94 18.26
CA VAL A 161 13.16 0.91 17.75
C VAL A 161 13.00 1.01 16.23
N ILE A 162 12.84 2.23 15.69
CA ILE A 162 12.73 2.45 14.25
C ILE A 162 14.03 2.06 13.55
N LYS A 163 15.17 2.43 14.11
CA LYS A 163 16.47 2.05 13.56
C LYS A 163 16.63 0.53 13.52
N TRP A 164 16.36 -0.13 14.64
CA TRP A 164 16.38 -1.60 14.68
C TRP A 164 15.46 -2.22 13.63
N TYR A 165 14.25 -1.69 13.47
CA TYR A 165 13.29 -2.15 12.46
C TYR A 165 13.83 -2.00 11.03
N LEU A 166 14.38 -0.82 10.69
CA LEU A 166 14.98 -0.58 9.37
C LEU A 166 16.20 -1.46 9.12
N ASP A 167 17.06 -1.65 10.15
CA ASP A 167 18.20 -2.55 10.06
C ASP A 167 17.76 -4.03 9.87
N SER A 168 16.65 -4.44 10.49
CA SER A 168 16.09 -5.79 10.33
C SER A 168 15.54 -6.04 8.92
N LEU A 169 14.94 -5.03 8.29
CA LEU A 169 14.52 -5.10 6.89
C LEU A 169 15.72 -5.27 5.96
N ASP A 170 16.84 -4.58 6.22
CA ASP A 170 18.06 -4.72 5.41
C ASP A 170 18.65 -6.13 5.50
N ILE A 171 18.66 -6.74 6.69
CA ILE A 171 19.11 -8.12 6.88
C ILE A 171 18.20 -9.09 6.12
N GLY A 172 16.88 -8.94 6.26
CA GLY A 172 15.90 -9.77 5.56
C GLY A 172 16.02 -9.64 4.03
N ILE A 173 16.28 -8.46 3.53
CA ILE A 173 16.52 -8.18 2.12
C ILE A 173 17.79 -8.88 1.63
N LYS A 174 18.92 -8.77 2.36
CA LYS A 174 20.17 -9.42 1.99
C LYS A 174 20.11 -10.96 1.98
N GLU A 175 19.33 -11.53 2.91
CA GLU A 175 19.10 -12.97 2.93
C GLU A 175 18.17 -13.42 1.80
N LEU A 176 17.15 -12.62 1.49
CA LEU A 176 16.24 -12.84 0.37
C LEU A 176 16.98 -12.79 -0.97
N ASP A 177 17.89 -11.81 -1.17
CA ASP A 177 18.67 -11.65 -2.39
C ASP A 177 19.49 -12.92 -2.73
N LYS A 178 20.03 -13.60 -1.72
CA LYS A 178 20.71 -14.89 -1.92
C LYS A 178 19.80 -16.00 -2.43
N SER A 179 18.52 -16.00 -2.02
CA SER A 179 17.55 -17.02 -2.43
C SER A 179 16.89 -16.72 -3.78
N LEU A 180 16.87 -15.44 -4.18
CA LEU A 180 16.15 -14.94 -5.36
C LEU A 180 17.03 -14.89 -6.62
N GLN A 181 18.34 -14.98 -6.50
CA GLN A 181 19.25 -15.06 -7.66
C GLN A 181 18.98 -16.28 -8.57
N GLU A 182 18.18 -17.23 -8.10
CA GLU A 182 17.84 -18.47 -8.81
C GLU A 182 16.44 -18.41 -9.51
N ASP A 183 15.62 -17.36 -9.32
CA ASP A 183 14.27 -17.28 -9.91
C ASP A 183 14.02 -15.98 -10.73
N PRO A 184 13.70 -16.10 -12.04
CA PRO A 184 13.49 -14.95 -12.93
C PRO A 184 12.28 -14.07 -12.63
N GLU A 185 11.24 -14.56 -11.93
CA GLU A 185 10.10 -13.73 -11.50
C GLU A 185 10.44 -12.77 -10.35
N SER A 186 11.51 -13.06 -9.66
CA SER A 186 11.99 -12.31 -8.51
C SER A 186 12.65 -10.96 -8.84
N LYS A 187 12.90 -10.68 -10.11
CA LYS A 187 13.53 -9.40 -10.54
C LYS A 187 12.75 -8.16 -10.11
N LYS A 188 11.42 -8.25 -10.02
CA LYS A 188 10.57 -7.14 -9.54
C LYS A 188 10.70 -6.91 -8.03
N ILE A 189 11.02 -7.96 -7.29
CA ILE A 189 11.29 -7.89 -5.85
C ILE A 189 12.70 -7.29 -5.65
N LEU A 190 13.66 -7.66 -6.49
CA LEU A 190 15.02 -7.09 -6.49
C LEU A 190 15.02 -5.58 -6.76
N ASP A 191 14.21 -5.08 -7.67
CA ASP A 191 14.07 -3.63 -7.94
C ASP A 191 13.54 -2.88 -6.71
N ALA A 192 12.62 -3.48 -5.93
CA ALA A 192 12.16 -2.92 -4.65
C ALA A 192 13.25 -2.99 -3.56
N ILE A 193 14.06 -4.04 -3.57
CA ILE A 193 15.20 -4.26 -2.67
C ILE A 193 16.32 -3.27 -2.95
N ASP A 194 16.70 -3.08 -4.21
CA ASP A 194 17.71 -2.10 -4.62
C ASP A 194 17.33 -0.69 -4.20
N PHE A 195 16.03 -0.37 -4.27
CA PHE A 195 15.50 0.89 -3.80
C PHE A 195 15.66 1.07 -2.27
N ILE A 196 15.29 0.09 -1.45
CA ILE A 196 15.47 0.11 0.01
C ILE A 196 16.96 0.22 0.35
N THR A 197 17.81 -0.48 -0.38
CA THR A 197 19.28 -0.46 -0.20
C THR A 197 19.89 0.91 -0.53
N SER A 198 19.34 1.64 -1.52
CA SER A 198 19.80 3.00 -1.89
C SER A 198 19.55 4.01 -0.78
N VAL A 199 18.43 3.85 -0.06
CA VAL A 199 18.07 4.67 1.10
C VAL A 199 19.07 4.48 2.25
N GLN A 200 19.47 3.25 2.53
CA GLN A 200 20.38 2.92 3.62
C GLN A 200 21.82 3.40 3.36
N LYS A 201 22.22 3.54 2.09
CA LYS A 201 23.50 4.10 1.71
C LYS A 201 23.57 5.61 1.79
N GLY A 202 22.46 6.27 2.20
CA GLY A 202 22.38 7.74 2.28
C GLY A 202 22.22 8.41 0.90
N GLU A 203 21.89 7.63 -0.13
CA GLU A 203 21.61 8.12 -1.47
C GLU A 203 20.18 8.66 -1.58
N THR A 204 19.33 8.35 -0.58
CA THR A 204 17.94 8.79 -0.46
C THR A 204 17.63 9.16 0.99
N GLU A 205 17.04 10.32 1.24
CA GLU A 205 16.66 10.78 2.59
C GLU A 205 15.34 10.13 3.05
N ILE A 206 15.27 9.76 4.35
CA ILE A 206 14.06 9.27 5.02
C ILE A 206 13.40 10.43 5.75
N GLU A 207 12.14 10.71 5.42
CA GLU A 207 11.34 11.76 6.05
C GLU A 207 10.18 11.17 6.87
N PHE A 208 9.97 11.67 8.09
CA PHE A 208 8.86 11.27 8.93
C PHE A 208 7.65 12.19 8.69
N VAL A 209 6.55 11.67 8.22
CA VAL A 209 5.28 12.42 8.13
C VAL A 209 4.50 12.26 9.43
N LYS A 210 4.50 13.29 10.25
CA LYS A 210 3.53 13.41 11.33
C LYS A 210 2.12 13.55 10.72
N LYS A 211 1.16 12.84 11.28
CA LYS A 211 -0.26 12.97 10.93
C LYS A 211 -0.67 14.43 11.17
N GLU A 212 -0.71 15.24 10.12
CA GLU A 212 -1.40 16.52 10.21
C GLU A 212 -2.90 16.21 10.39
N THR A 213 -3.35 16.40 11.61
CA THR A 213 -4.78 16.54 11.88
C THR A 213 -5.19 17.88 11.26
N ASP A 214 -5.70 17.84 10.03
CA ASP A 214 -6.41 18.93 9.40
C ASP A 214 -7.69 19.22 10.21
N ILE A 215 -7.54 19.95 11.30
CA ILE A 215 -8.60 20.77 11.83
C ILE A 215 -8.44 22.10 11.10
N ALA A 216 -8.98 22.17 9.90
CA ALA A 216 -9.27 23.45 9.27
C ALA A 216 -10.35 24.11 10.11
N ASN A 217 -9.94 24.95 11.06
CA ASN A 217 -10.81 25.97 11.62
C ASN A 217 -11.23 26.89 10.46
N LYS A 218 -12.45 26.69 10.00
CA LYS A 218 -13.19 27.76 9.33
C LYS A 218 -13.51 28.81 10.41
N ASN A 219 -12.93 29.95 10.31
CA ASN A 219 -13.48 31.24 10.69
C ASN A 219 -12.89 32.25 9.72
N ASP A 220 -13.68 32.66 8.76
CA ASP A 220 -14.24 33.98 8.39
C ASP A 220 -14.83 33.86 6.99
#